data_3c2ed3c6adcd57d8bc8a3815282fea10
#
_entry.id   3c2ed3c6adcd57d8bc8a3815282fea10
#
_cell.length_a   1.000
_cell.length_b   1.000
_cell.length_c   1.000
_cell.angle_alpha   90.00
_cell.angle_beta   90.00
_cell.angle_gamma   90.00
#
_symmetry.space_group_name_H-M   'P 1'
#
loop_
_entity.id
_entity.type
_entity.pdbx_description
1 polymer ?
#
loop_
_entity_poly.entity_id
_entity_poly.type
_entity_poly.pdbx_seq_one_letter_code
_entity_poly.pdbx_strand_id
1 'polypeptide(L)'
;MTRASPEPAPRSPSLADVEVLSLAWRTDLALLAQSGSEVEHHPAYVVVRTPGNPTFRWGNFVLLRRSPLLRDLPGLADRVEALLPGLGHHAVGIDDPAAGREDVERLRRPGWRVAVDAVLTADAVLPPRHEQRSAVVRALTGDADWAQKVALDLACADGAGPEHEVFATRRA
;
A
#
# COMPACT_ATOMS: atom_id res chain seq x y z
N MET A 1 35.54 33.73 26.36
CA MET A 1 34.20 33.07 26.42
C MET A 1 33.81 32.74 25.01
N THR A 2 34.07 31.51 24.58
CA THR A 2 33.82 31.04 23.23
C THR A 2 32.39 30.46 23.20
N ARG A 3 31.51 31.09 22.42
CA ARG A 3 30.11 30.62 22.20
C ARG A 3 30.16 29.34 21.36
N ALA A 4 29.73 28.21 21.90
CA ALA A 4 29.54 26.98 21.15
C ALA A 4 28.37 27.20 20.17
N SER A 5 28.61 26.90 18.90
CA SER A 5 27.56 26.89 17.88
C SER A 5 26.56 25.74 18.19
N PRO A 6 25.24 25.95 18.02
CA PRO A 6 24.26 24.89 18.24
C PRO A 6 24.47 23.76 17.22
N GLU A 7 24.46 22.56 17.74
CA GLU A 7 24.49 21.32 16.93
C GLU A 7 23.26 21.29 16.00
N PRO A 8 23.43 20.98 14.71
CA PRO A 8 22.30 20.91 13.79
C PRO A 8 21.35 19.81 14.22
N ALA A 9 20.06 20.12 14.26
CA ALA A 9 19.01 19.16 14.54
C ALA A 9 19.08 17.95 13.57
N PRO A 10 18.76 16.74 14.03
CA PRO A 10 18.79 15.56 13.18
C PRO A 10 17.87 15.79 11.97
N ARG A 11 18.43 15.67 10.78
CA ARG A 11 17.67 15.78 9.53
C ARG A 11 16.69 14.61 9.49
N SER A 12 15.41 14.90 9.26
CA SER A 12 14.45 13.86 8.91
C SER A 12 15.02 13.05 7.75
N PRO A 13 14.97 11.70 7.80
CA PRO A 13 15.49 10.88 6.72
C PRO A 13 14.82 11.27 5.41
N SER A 14 15.61 11.57 4.40
CA SER A 14 15.13 11.81 3.04
C SER A 14 14.46 10.54 2.51
N LEU A 15 13.44 10.66 1.67
CA LEU A 15 12.82 9.54 0.94
C LEU A 15 13.86 8.64 0.22
N ALA A 16 15.06 9.16 -0.03
CA ALA A 16 16.19 8.43 -0.61
C ALA A 16 16.87 7.44 0.35
N ASP A 17 16.68 7.56 1.68
CA ASP A 17 17.39 6.74 2.66
C ASP A 17 16.69 5.40 2.97
N VAL A 18 15.52 5.18 2.36
CA VAL A 18 14.69 4.00 2.59
C VAL A 18 14.46 3.28 1.26
N GLU A 19 15.37 2.39 0.91
CA GLU A 19 15.27 1.63 -0.33
C GLU A 19 14.14 0.59 -0.25
N VAL A 20 13.00 0.89 -0.89
CA VAL A 20 11.99 -0.08 -1.26
C VAL A 20 12.47 -0.77 -2.53
N LEU A 21 12.63 -2.09 -2.51
CA LEU A 21 13.28 -2.85 -3.58
C LEU A 21 12.36 -3.02 -4.79
N SER A 22 11.11 -3.41 -4.56
CA SER A 22 10.14 -3.67 -5.62
C SER A 22 9.66 -2.39 -6.29
N LEU A 23 9.70 -2.36 -7.62
CA LEU A 23 9.14 -1.26 -8.42
C LEU A 23 7.63 -1.12 -8.22
N ALA A 24 6.91 -2.23 -7.97
CA ALA A 24 5.48 -2.18 -7.65
C ALA A 24 5.24 -1.39 -6.37
N TRP A 25 5.92 -1.74 -5.27
CA TRP A 25 5.77 -1.01 -4.02
C TRP A 25 6.18 0.46 -4.12
N ARG A 26 7.23 0.78 -4.88
CA ARG A 26 7.60 2.19 -5.16
C ARG A 26 6.46 2.94 -5.85
N THR A 27 5.84 2.31 -6.85
CA THR A 27 4.69 2.89 -7.58
C THR A 27 3.48 3.05 -6.66
N ASP A 28 3.13 2.01 -5.91
CA ASP A 28 1.98 2.03 -5.01
C ASP A 28 2.13 3.08 -3.91
N LEU A 29 3.29 3.17 -3.26
CA LEU A 29 3.56 4.18 -2.25
C LEU A 29 3.49 5.60 -2.82
N ALA A 30 4.00 5.82 -4.04
CA ALA A 30 3.93 7.11 -4.71
C ALA A 30 2.47 7.51 -5.03
N LEU A 31 1.67 6.56 -5.54
CA LEU A 31 0.25 6.79 -5.83
C LEU A 31 -0.56 7.04 -4.54
N LEU A 32 -0.30 6.28 -3.48
CA LEU A 32 -0.95 6.47 -2.18
C LEU A 32 -0.63 7.86 -1.60
N ALA A 33 0.63 8.27 -1.63
CA ALA A 33 1.03 9.60 -1.17
C ALA A 33 0.36 10.72 -1.99
N GLN A 34 0.29 10.57 -3.31
CA GLN A 34 -0.42 11.53 -4.18
C GLN A 34 -1.93 11.56 -3.92
N SER A 35 -2.50 10.45 -3.46
CA SER A 35 -3.93 10.33 -3.12
C SER A 35 -4.26 10.75 -1.68
N GLY A 36 -3.31 11.37 -0.97
CA GLY A 36 -3.51 11.90 0.37
C GLY A 36 -3.29 10.90 1.51
N SER A 37 -2.69 9.73 1.23
CA SER A 37 -2.21 8.84 2.28
C SER A 37 -0.92 9.38 2.90
N GLU A 38 -0.77 9.17 4.20
CA GLU A 38 0.47 9.41 4.93
C GLU A 38 1.39 8.21 4.78
N VAL A 39 2.64 8.44 4.34
CA VAL A 39 3.66 7.39 4.17
C VAL A 39 4.83 7.70 5.09
N GLU A 40 5.00 6.89 6.12
CA GLU A 40 6.03 7.05 7.14
C GLU A 40 7.10 5.96 6.99
N HIS A 41 8.33 6.38 6.74
CA HIS A 41 9.46 5.47 6.52
C HIS A 41 10.25 5.23 7.80
N HIS A 42 10.45 3.94 8.13
CA HIS A 42 11.30 3.48 9.22
C HIS A 42 12.41 2.55 8.69
N PRO A 43 13.50 2.32 9.45
CA PRO A 43 14.60 1.48 8.98
C PRO A 43 14.22 0.05 8.58
N ALA A 44 13.21 -0.55 9.19
CA ALA A 44 12.79 -1.93 8.94
C ALA A 44 11.44 -2.08 8.22
N TYR A 45 10.66 -1.02 8.12
CA TYR A 45 9.30 -1.05 7.56
C TYR A 45 8.85 0.34 7.10
N VAL A 46 7.75 0.38 6.35
CA VAL A 46 7.02 1.60 6.02
C VAL A 46 5.62 1.47 6.61
N VAL A 47 5.08 2.54 7.19
CA VAL A 47 3.68 2.60 7.63
C VAL A 47 2.91 3.50 6.68
N VAL A 48 1.79 2.99 6.19
CA VAL A 48 0.88 3.76 5.34
C VAL A 48 -0.44 3.95 6.07
N ARG A 49 -0.93 5.18 6.10
CA ARG A 49 -2.21 5.56 6.72
C ARG A 49 -3.02 6.40 5.76
N THR A 50 -4.29 6.08 5.65
CA THR A 50 -5.27 6.89 4.92
C THR A 50 -6.38 7.33 5.90
N PRO A 51 -6.18 8.43 6.65
CA PRO A 51 -7.13 8.83 7.71
C PRO A 51 -8.56 9.06 7.18
N GLY A 52 -8.67 9.55 5.95
CA GLY A 52 -9.97 9.78 5.29
C GLY A 52 -10.71 8.49 4.91
N ASN A 53 -10.02 7.34 4.85
CA ASN A 53 -10.62 6.06 4.48
C ASN A 53 -10.06 4.89 5.31
N PRO A 54 -10.48 4.72 6.57
CA PRO A 54 -9.97 3.66 7.45
C PRO A 54 -10.35 2.25 6.99
N THR A 55 -11.34 2.08 6.12
CA THR A 55 -11.75 0.80 5.54
C THR A 55 -10.89 0.38 4.34
N PHE A 56 -10.05 1.28 3.84
CA PHE A 56 -9.13 0.99 2.74
C PHE A 56 -7.94 0.16 3.23
N ARG A 57 -8.02 -1.17 3.10
CA ARG A 57 -6.99 -2.09 3.63
C ARG A 57 -5.61 -1.81 3.05
N TRP A 58 -5.51 -1.59 1.73
CA TRP A 58 -4.24 -1.29 1.04
C TRP A 58 -3.88 0.21 1.01
N GLY A 59 -4.56 1.00 1.80
CA GLY A 59 -4.20 2.36 2.17
C GLY A 59 -3.88 2.49 3.66
N ASN A 60 -4.02 1.38 4.42
CA ASN A 60 -3.73 1.32 5.86
C ASN A 60 -3.02 0.00 6.16
N PHE A 61 -1.71 -0.03 5.97
CA PHE A 61 -0.90 -1.24 6.11
C PHE A 61 0.53 -0.94 6.55
N VAL A 62 1.22 -1.99 6.95
CA VAL A 62 2.66 -1.96 7.23
C VAL A 62 3.39 -2.72 6.13
N LEU A 63 4.35 -2.09 5.47
CA LEU A 63 5.23 -2.74 4.50
C LEU A 63 6.52 -3.14 5.18
N LEU A 64 6.75 -4.43 5.34
CA LEU A 64 7.99 -4.98 5.86
C LEU A 64 9.02 -5.08 4.72
N ARG A 65 10.26 -4.74 4.99
CA ARG A 65 11.37 -4.85 4.02
C ARG A 65 11.87 -6.26 3.81
N ARG A 66 11.56 -7.17 4.72
CA ARG A 66 11.94 -8.58 4.66
C ARG A 66 10.83 -9.45 5.20
N SER A 67 10.78 -10.67 4.69
CA SER A 67 9.91 -11.70 5.24
C SER A 67 10.23 -11.92 6.73
N PRO A 68 9.23 -11.87 7.62
CA PRO A 68 9.46 -12.07 9.04
C PRO A 68 9.93 -13.49 9.34
N LEU A 69 10.88 -13.63 10.25
CA LEU A 69 11.31 -14.94 10.72
C LEU A 69 10.22 -15.60 11.56
N LEU A 70 10.28 -16.91 11.69
CA LEU A 70 9.28 -17.69 12.45
C LEU A 70 9.11 -17.18 13.90
N ARG A 71 10.20 -16.77 14.53
CA ARG A 71 10.20 -16.19 15.90
C ARG A 71 9.50 -14.84 16.00
N ASP A 72 9.37 -14.12 14.89
CA ASP A 72 8.82 -12.76 14.85
C ASP A 72 7.32 -12.74 14.53
N LEU A 73 6.76 -13.90 14.11
CA LEU A 73 5.34 -14.04 13.77
C LEU A 73 4.41 -13.93 14.98
N PRO A 74 4.73 -14.52 16.16
CA PRO A 74 3.97 -14.23 17.37
C PRO A 74 4.06 -12.73 17.67
N GLY A 75 2.90 -12.07 17.85
CA GLY A 75 2.82 -10.63 18.10
C GLY A 75 3.00 -9.74 16.85
N LEU A 76 3.06 -10.28 15.63
CA LEU A 76 3.07 -9.46 14.42
C LEU A 76 1.77 -8.65 14.32
N ALA A 77 0.62 -9.28 14.58
CA ALA A 77 -0.68 -8.59 14.60
C ALA A 77 -0.72 -7.49 15.65
N ASP A 78 -0.21 -7.74 16.86
CA ASP A 78 -0.16 -6.74 17.94
C ASP A 78 0.72 -5.54 17.58
N ARG A 79 1.84 -5.80 16.87
CA ARG A 79 2.70 -4.71 16.37
C ARG A 79 2.02 -3.89 15.28
N VAL A 80 1.29 -4.55 14.38
CA VAL A 80 0.50 -3.84 13.35
C VAL A 80 -0.60 -3.00 14.00
N GLU A 81 -1.33 -3.57 14.97
CA GLU A 81 -2.35 -2.84 15.75
C GLU A 81 -1.76 -1.62 16.49
N ALA A 82 -0.57 -1.76 17.06
CA ALA A 82 0.10 -0.64 17.74
C ALA A 82 0.50 0.48 16.77
N LEU A 83 0.84 0.15 15.52
CA LEU A 83 1.19 1.11 14.47
C LEU A 83 -0.04 1.71 13.79
N LEU A 84 -1.12 0.95 13.70
CA LEU A 84 -2.36 1.28 12.97
C LEU A 84 -3.58 0.96 13.84
N PRO A 85 -3.78 1.68 14.97
CA PRO A 85 -4.81 1.33 15.94
C PRO A 85 -6.22 1.55 15.41
N GLY A 86 -7.14 0.65 15.78
CA GLY A 86 -8.58 0.82 15.59
C GLY A 86 -9.09 0.61 14.17
N LEU A 87 -8.30 0.00 13.28
CA LEU A 87 -8.70 -0.22 11.87
C LEU A 87 -9.63 -1.43 11.65
N GLY A 88 -9.77 -2.33 12.61
CA GLY A 88 -10.55 -3.56 12.47
C GLY A 88 -9.96 -4.58 11.49
N HIS A 89 -8.77 -4.33 10.94
CA HIS A 89 -8.04 -5.23 10.08
C HIS A 89 -6.53 -5.05 10.25
N HIS A 90 -5.78 -6.12 9.97
CA HIS A 90 -4.33 -6.06 9.89
C HIS A 90 -3.88 -6.39 8.47
N ALA A 91 -3.24 -5.45 7.78
CA ALA A 91 -2.67 -5.64 6.46
C ALA A 91 -1.15 -5.47 6.52
N VAL A 92 -0.44 -6.41 5.91
CA VAL A 92 1.03 -6.42 5.86
C VAL A 92 1.47 -6.69 4.45
N GLY A 93 2.22 -5.76 3.87
CA GLY A 93 2.99 -5.99 2.66
C GLY A 93 4.39 -6.51 2.99
N ILE A 94 5.00 -7.25 2.09
CA ILE A 94 6.39 -7.73 2.23
C ILE A 94 7.14 -7.38 0.96
N ASP A 95 8.19 -6.55 1.10
CA ASP A 95 9.08 -6.14 0.02
C ASP A 95 10.37 -6.97 0.05
N ASP A 96 10.19 -8.29 -0.10
CA ASP A 96 11.31 -9.23 -0.10
C ASP A 96 11.27 -10.09 -1.38
N PRO A 97 12.00 -9.70 -2.43
CA PRO A 97 12.02 -10.46 -3.68
C PRO A 97 12.69 -11.82 -3.55
N ALA A 98 13.41 -12.07 -2.45
CA ALA A 98 13.98 -13.37 -2.13
C ALA A 98 13.00 -14.29 -1.36
N ALA A 99 11.85 -13.77 -0.91
CA ALA A 99 10.84 -14.57 -0.23
C ALA A 99 10.32 -15.70 -1.14
N GLY A 100 10.33 -16.90 -0.62
CA GLY A 100 9.96 -18.12 -1.35
C GLY A 100 8.73 -18.81 -0.78
N ARG A 101 8.48 -20.02 -1.30
CA ARG A 101 7.35 -20.86 -0.86
C ARG A 101 7.34 -21.10 0.65
N GLU A 102 8.51 -21.30 1.25
CA GLU A 102 8.63 -21.57 2.69
C GLU A 102 8.19 -20.35 3.53
N ASP A 103 8.45 -19.14 3.05
CA ASP A 103 8.00 -17.92 3.69
C ASP A 103 6.48 -17.79 3.65
N VAL A 104 5.87 -18.10 2.50
CA VAL A 104 4.41 -18.12 2.34
C VAL A 104 3.76 -19.12 3.29
N GLU A 105 4.27 -20.36 3.35
CA GLU A 105 3.74 -21.38 4.26
C GLU A 105 3.94 -21.01 5.73
N ARG A 106 5.04 -20.38 6.06
CA ARG A 106 5.33 -19.87 7.40
C ARG A 106 4.31 -18.82 7.84
N LEU A 107 3.96 -17.88 6.95
CA LEU A 107 2.97 -16.84 7.23
C LEU A 107 1.54 -17.38 7.36
N ARG A 108 1.19 -18.44 6.63
CA ARG A 108 -0.14 -19.06 6.71
C ARG A 108 -0.40 -19.76 8.04
N ARG A 109 0.63 -20.30 8.70
CA ARG A 109 0.49 -21.05 9.95
C ARG A 109 -0.19 -20.28 11.09
N PRO A 110 0.12 -19.01 11.37
CA PRO A 110 -0.59 -18.23 12.39
C PRO A 110 -1.93 -17.66 11.93
N GLY A 111 -2.46 -18.09 10.78
CA GLY A 111 -3.79 -17.67 10.30
C GLY A 111 -3.81 -16.47 9.36
N TRP A 112 -2.66 -16.00 8.89
CA TRP A 112 -2.63 -14.95 7.87
C TRP A 112 -3.13 -15.46 6.52
N ARG A 113 -4.00 -14.70 5.87
CA ARG A 113 -4.33 -14.93 4.46
C ARG A 113 -3.22 -14.31 3.61
N VAL A 114 -2.50 -15.14 2.86
CA VAL A 114 -1.33 -14.74 2.09
C VAL A 114 -1.64 -14.81 0.60
N ALA A 115 -1.43 -13.71 -0.10
CA ALA A 115 -1.37 -13.61 -1.56
C ALA A 115 0.08 -13.35 -2.00
N VAL A 116 0.41 -13.82 -3.19
CA VAL A 116 1.71 -13.56 -3.83
C VAL A 116 1.43 -12.98 -5.21
N ASP A 117 1.93 -11.78 -5.44
CA ASP A 117 1.74 -11.06 -6.68
C ASP A 117 3.03 -11.06 -7.50
N ALA A 118 2.90 -11.25 -8.81
CA ALA A 118 4.01 -11.12 -9.75
C ALA A 118 4.12 -9.65 -10.21
N VAL A 119 5.31 -9.08 -10.04
CA VAL A 119 5.62 -7.74 -10.56
C VAL A 119 6.12 -7.86 -11.99
N LEU A 120 5.38 -7.28 -12.93
CA LEU A 120 5.75 -7.23 -14.34
C LEU A 120 6.25 -5.82 -14.68
N THR A 121 7.37 -5.76 -15.38
CA THR A 121 7.95 -4.52 -15.89
C THR A 121 8.11 -4.59 -17.42
N ALA A 122 8.08 -3.45 -18.07
CA ALA A 122 8.32 -3.35 -19.51
C ALA A 122 9.21 -2.14 -19.80
N ASP A 123 10.18 -2.32 -20.69
CA ASP A 123 11.08 -1.24 -21.10
C ASP A 123 10.42 -0.27 -22.08
N ALA A 124 9.34 -0.71 -22.74
CA ALA A 124 8.59 0.10 -23.69
C ALA A 124 7.10 -0.27 -23.68
N VAL A 125 6.27 0.72 -23.96
CA VAL A 125 4.84 0.51 -24.23
C VAL A 125 4.70 0.09 -25.69
N LEU A 126 4.21 -1.12 -25.91
CA LEU A 126 3.92 -1.62 -27.26
C LEU A 126 2.50 -1.18 -27.68
N PRO A 127 2.29 -0.86 -28.99
CA PRO A 127 0.96 -0.59 -29.48
C PRO A 127 0.07 -1.85 -29.31
N PRO A 128 -1.22 -1.67 -29.03
CA PRO A 128 -2.14 -2.79 -28.87
C PRO A 128 -2.28 -3.55 -30.21
N ARG A 129 -2.42 -4.88 -30.13
CA ARG A 129 -2.64 -5.72 -31.35
C ARG A 129 -3.94 -5.36 -32.07
N HIS A 130 -4.93 -4.88 -31.32
CA HIS A 130 -6.23 -4.46 -31.83
C HIS A 130 -6.50 -3.05 -31.33
N GLU A 131 -6.66 -2.13 -32.27
CA GLU A 131 -6.99 -0.76 -31.95
C GLU A 131 -8.45 -0.66 -31.50
N GLN A 132 -8.68 -0.18 -30.28
CA GLN A 132 -10.02 0.04 -29.77
C GLN A 132 -10.53 1.41 -30.21
N ARG A 133 -11.33 1.43 -31.31
CA ARG A 133 -11.82 2.66 -31.92
C ARG A 133 -13.12 3.21 -31.32
N SER A 134 -13.83 2.38 -30.54
CA SER A 134 -15.13 2.77 -29.94
C SER A 134 -15.02 3.32 -28.54
N ALA A 135 -13.84 3.22 -27.89
CA ALA A 135 -13.65 3.73 -26.54
C ALA A 135 -13.07 5.15 -26.57
N VAL A 136 -13.60 6.00 -25.69
CA VAL A 136 -13.07 7.34 -25.45
C VAL A 136 -12.36 7.32 -24.09
N VAL A 137 -11.05 7.62 -24.08
CA VAL A 137 -10.26 7.75 -22.86
C VAL A 137 -10.17 9.24 -22.52
N ARG A 138 -10.64 9.60 -21.32
CA ARG A 138 -10.59 10.97 -20.81
C ARG A 138 -10.38 10.99 -19.30
N ALA A 139 -9.93 12.10 -18.77
CA ALA A 139 -9.90 12.32 -17.32
C ALA A 139 -11.34 12.38 -16.77
N LEU A 140 -11.52 11.94 -15.54
CA LEU A 140 -12.76 12.16 -14.79
C LEU A 140 -12.84 13.63 -14.37
N THR A 141 -14.00 14.25 -14.59
CA THR A 141 -14.24 15.64 -14.26
C THR A 141 -15.62 15.82 -13.64
N GLY A 142 -15.65 16.27 -12.39
CA GLY A 142 -16.89 16.53 -11.66
C GLY A 142 -17.57 15.28 -11.07
N ASP A 143 -18.58 15.54 -10.24
CA ASP A 143 -19.22 14.56 -9.37
C ASP A 143 -19.91 13.43 -10.14
N ALA A 144 -20.46 13.73 -11.32
CA ALA A 144 -21.15 12.72 -12.12
C ALA A 144 -20.22 11.62 -12.64
N ASP A 145 -18.99 11.97 -13.04
CA ASP A 145 -17.98 11.00 -13.47
C ASP A 145 -17.52 10.14 -12.30
N TRP A 146 -17.30 10.75 -11.16
CA TRP A 146 -16.91 10.04 -9.94
C TRP A 146 -18.03 9.10 -9.45
N ALA A 147 -19.28 9.53 -9.51
CA ALA A 147 -20.43 8.68 -9.21
C ALA A 147 -20.51 7.46 -10.13
N GLN A 148 -20.25 7.63 -11.43
CA GLN A 148 -20.19 6.51 -12.37
C GLN A 148 -19.04 5.55 -12.06
N LYS A 149 -17.88 6.09 -11.70
CA LYS A 149 -16.72 5.28 -11.29
C LYS A 149 -17.04 4.44 -10.05
N VAL A 150 -17.66 5.04 -9.03
CA VAL A 150 -18.10 4.31 -7.82
C VAL A 150 -19.13 3.22 -8.18
N ALA A 151 -20.12 3.54 -8.98
CA ALA A 151 -21.13 2.56 -9.42
C ALA A 151 -20.49 1.39 -10.16
N LEU A 152 -19.50 1.65 -11.02
CA LEU A 152 -18.75 0.59 -11.72
C LEU A 152 -17.95 -0.27 -10.75
N ASP A 153 -17.22 0.31 -9.80
CA ASP A 153 -16.46 -0.42 -8.78
C ASP A 153 -17.38 -1.38 -8.00
N LEU A 154 -18.56 -0.88 -7.59
CA LEU A 154 -19.54 -1.67 -6.85
C LEU A 154 -20.12 -2.81 -7.71
N ALA A 155 -20.38 -2.56 -8.98
CA ALA A 155 -20.90 -3.57 -9.89
C ALA A 155 -19.87 -4.65 -10.23
N CYS A 156 -18.59 -4.34 -10.21
CA CYS A 156 -17.49 -5.29 -10.48
C CYS A 156 -17.02 -6.03 -9.24
N ALA A 157 -17.44 -5.64 -8.05
CA ALA A 157 -16.98 -6.24 -6.80
C ALA A 157 -17.82 -7.46 -6.44
N ASP A 158 -17.27 -8.65 -6.63
CA ASP A 158 -17.92 -9.91 -6.23
C ASP A 158 -18.10 -9.97 -4.71
N GLY A 159 -19.35 -10.06 -4.24
CA GLY A 159 -19.68 -10.20 -2.83
C GLY A 159 -19.40 -8.97 -1.96
N ALA A 160 -19.40 -7.79 -2.55
CA ALA A 160 -19.19 -6.54 -1.83
C ALA A 160 -20.31 -6.27 -0.80
N GLY A 161 -19.90 -6.16 0.47
CA GLY A 161 -20.79 -5.74 1.57
C GLY A 161 -20.83 -4.20 1.73
N PRO A 162 -21.60 -3.70 2.71
CA PRO A 162 -21.71 -2.26 3.01
C PRO A 162 -20.36 -1.54 3.23
N GLU A 163 -19.38 -2.26 3.77
CA GLU A 163 -18.03 -1.71 3.97
C GLU A 163 -17.33 -1.36 2.65
N HIS A 164 -17.60 -2.13 1.59
CA HIS A 164 -17.03 -1.85 0.27
C HIS A 164 -17.65 -0.60 -0.37
N GLU A 165 -18.95 -0.36 -0.16
CA GLU A 165 -19.60 0.87 -0.61
C GLU A 165 -18.98 2.11 0.05
N VAL A 166 -18.77 2.05 1.37
CA VAL A 166 -18.09 3.12 2.12
C VAL A 166 -16.67 3.33 1.59
N PHE A 167 -15.92 2.25 1.34
CA PHE A 167 -14.58 2.31 0.77
C PHE A 167 -14.57 2.97 -0.62
N ALA A 168 -15.43 2.51 -1.54
CA ALA A 168 -15.47 3.01 -2.91
C ALA A 168 -15.83 4.49 -2.96
N THR A 169 -16.83 4.91 -2.16
CA THR A 169 -17.28 6.31 -2.07
C THR A 169 -16.19 7.24 -1.51
N ARG A 170 -15.43 6.78 -0.51
CA ARG A 170 -14.34 7.59 0.08
C ARG A 170 -13.09 7.65 -0.77
N ARG A 171 -12.96 6.77 -1.76
CA ARG A 171 -11.83 6.73 -2.69
C ARG A 171 -12.07 7.59 -3.95
N ALA A 172 -13.30 7.93 -4.23
CA ALA A 172 -13.71 8.80 -5.33
C ALA A 172 -13.50 10.28 -4.98
#